data_e33bf387727e1ff00faa87e70e76ea7f
#
_entry.id   e33bf387727e1ff00faa87e70e76ea7f
#
_cell.length_a   1.000
_cell.length_b   1.000
_cell.length_c   1.000
_cell.angle_alpha   90.00
_cell.angle_beta   90.00
_cell.angle_gamma   90.00
#
_symmetry.space_group_name_H-M   'P 1'
#
loop_
_entity.id
_entity.type
_entity.pdbx_description
1 polymer ?
#
loop_
_entity_poly.entity_id
_entity_poly.type
_entity_poly.pdbx_seq_one_letter_code
_entity_poly.pdbx_strand_id
1 'polypeptide(L)'
;MPEKNVKGPLSDLRVVEFDGLGPTPFSAMQLADMGAKVVRIARKSGTQTANQYTDVVFRNRPYVELDLKDQEDLEKAKDLIKKADILIEGFRPGVMERLGLSPEELIKENPKLVFARMTGWGQQGPLSNTAGHDINYIS
;
A
#
# COMPACT_ATOMS: atom_id res chain seq x y z
N MET A 1 9.82 -19.12 -28.94
CA MET A 1 9.16 -20.03 -27.96
C MET A 1 8.06 -19.25 -27.29
N PRO A 2 6.84 -19.77 -27.20
CA PRO A 2 5.83 -19.07 -26.42
C PRO A 2 6.30 -19.02 -24.96
N GLU A 3 6.39 -17.82 -24.39
CA GLU A 3 6.60 -17.64 -22.98
C GLU A 3 5.53 -18.45 -22.22
N LYS A 4 5.96 -19.48 -21.51
CA LYS A 4 5.09 -20.14 -20.56
C LYS A 4 4.72 -19.08 -19.51
N ASN A 5 3.49 -18.63 -19.57
CA ASN A 5 2.92 -17.72 -18.57
C ASN A 5 2.86 -18.50 -17.24
N VAL A 6 4.00 -18.57 -16.56
CA VAL A 6 4.10 -19.22 -15.25
C VAL A 6 3.40 -18.30 -14.27
N LYS A 7 2.14 -18.60 -14.00
CA LYS A 7 1.38 -17.91 -12.97
C LYS A 7 2.02 -18.20 -11.61
N GLY A 8 2.40 -17.16 -10.91
CA GLY A 8 2.84 -17.27 -9.53
C GLY A 8 1.70 -17.72 -8.59
N PRO A 9 2.00 -18.18 -7.38
CA PRO A 9 1.00 -18.69 -6.43
C PRO A 9 -0.07 -17.65 -6.04
N LEU A 10 0.22 -16.35 -6.19
CA LEU A 10 -0.70 -15.24 -5.86
C LEU A 10 -1.26 -14.53 -7.09
N SER A 11 -1.20 -15.14 -8.28
CA SER A 11 -1.56 -14.47 -9.55
C SER A 11 -3.02 -13.99 -9.65
N ASP A 12 -3.89 -14.51 -8.82
CA ASP A 12 -5.30 -14.13 -8.78
C ASP A 12 -5.60 -13.00 -7.79
N LEU A 13 -4.63 -12.63 -6.93
CA LEU A 13 -4.79 -11.56 -5.96
C LEU A 13 -4.52 -10.18 -6.56
N ARG A 14 -5.34 -9.22 -6.16
CA ARG A 14 -5.23 -7.79 -6.47
C ARG A 14 -4.87 -7.03 -5.20
N VAL A 15 -3.78 -6.29 -5.25
CA VAL A 15 -3.26 -5.55 -4.11
C VAL A 15 -3.20 -4.07 -4.45
N VAL A 16 -3.70 -3.24 -3.55
CA VAL A 16 -3.47 -1.79 -3.57
C VAL A 16 -2.46 -1.47 -2.48
N GLU A 17 -1.40 -0.76 -2.85
CA GLU A 17 -0.37 -0.28 -1.94
C GLU A 17 -0.42 1.25 -1.90
N PHE A 18 -0.54 1.85 -0.73
CA PHE A 18 -0.20 3.27 -0.56
C PHE A 18 1.31 3.43 -0.45
N ASP A 19 1.84 4.37 -1.23
CA ASP A 19 3.28 4.64 -1.25
C ASP A 19 3.80 5.00 0.14
N GLY A 20 4.95 4.46 0.50
CA GLY A 20 5.52 4.61 1.82
C GLY A 20 6.99 4.21 1.85
N LEU A 21 7.56 4.19 3.05
CA LEU A 21 8.96 3.83 3.30
C LEU A 21 9.06 2.47 3.98
N GLY A 22 10.18 1.79 3.76
CA GLY A 22 10.57 0.60 4.50
C GLY A 22 9.67 -0.62 4.29
N PRO A 23 8.94 -1.08 5.31
CA PRO A 23 8.26 -2.37 5.28
C PRO A 23 7.07 -2.42 4.31
N THR A 24 6.38 -1.30 4.08
CA THR A 24 5.24 -1.24 3.15
C THR A 24 5.64 -1.61 1.73
N PRO A 25 6.57 -0.89 1.06
CA PRO A 25 7.01 -1.25 -0.29
C PRO A 25 7.72 -2.61 -0.33
N PHE A 26 8.40 -3.01 0.73
CA PHE A 26 9.05 -4.32 0.78
C PHE A 26 8.03 -5.47 0.78
N SER A 27 6.99 -5.40 1.59
CA SER A 27 5.94 -6.42 1.63
C SER A 27 5.16 -6.50 0.30
N ALA A 28 4.84 -5.35 -0.28
CA ALA A 28 4.16 -5.28 -1.58
C ALA A 28 5.02 -5.85 -2.72
N MET A 29 6.34 -5.63 -2.69
CA MET A 29 7.29 -6.23 -3.61
C MET A 29 7.25 -7.76 -3.53
N GLN A 30 7.25 -8.33 -2.32
CA GLN A 30 7.18 -9.77 -2.14
C GLN A 30 5.90 -10.38 -2.70
N LEU A 31 4.76 -9.71 -2.50
CA LEU A 31 3.49 -10.16 -3.09
C LEU A 31 3.54 -10.10 -4.63
N ALA A 32 4.12 -9.05 -5.20
CA ALA A 32 4.30 -8.91 -6.65
C ALA A 32 5.22 -10.01 -7.21
N ASP A 33 6.33 -10.32 -6.54
CA ASP A 33 7.26 -11.38 -6.94
C ASP A 33 6.59 -12.78 -6.91
N MET A 34 5.62 -12.97 -6.03
CA MET A 34 4.79 -14.18 -5.99
C MET A 34 3.65 -14.17 -7.00
N GLY A 35 3.55 -13.14 -7.84
CA GLY A 35 2.60 -13.05 -8.95
C GLY A 35 1.35 -12.22 -8.68
N ALA A 36 1.17 -11.61 -7.50
CA ALA A 36 0.04 -10.73 -7.23
C ALA A 36 0.05 -9.50 -8.15
N LYS A 37 -1.15 -9.04 -8.52
CA LYS A 37 -1.34 -7.81 -9.31
C LYS A 37 -1.35 -6.62 -8.35
N VAL A 38 -0.22 -5.99 -8.16
CA VAL A 38 -0.06 -4.86 -7.24
C VAL A 38 -0.12 -3.55 -8.01
N VAL A 39 -0.96 -2.61 -7.57
CA VAL A 39 -0.94 -1.21 -8.01
C VAL A 39 -0.56 -0.32 -6.83
N ARG A 40 0.38 0.58 -7.06
CA ARG A 40 0.84 1.53 -6.06
C ARG A 40 0.19 2.88 -6.26
N ILE A 41 -0.41 3.45 -5.22
CA ILE A 41 -0.91 4.82 -5.19
C ILE A 41 0.21 5.70 -4.65
N ALA A 42 0.82 6.48 -5.53
CA ALA A 42 1.88 7.43 -5.21
C ALA A 42 1.31 8.84 -5.03
N ARG A 43 2.02 9.67 -4.29
CA ARG A 43 1.62 11.06 -4.07
C ARG A 43 1.88 11.90 -5.33
N LYS A 44 0.88 12.68 -5.77
CA LYS A 44 0.92 13.56 -6.95
C LYS A 44 1.90 14.75 -6.84
N SER A 45 2.40 15.06 -5.68
CA SER A 45 3.33 16.17 -5.49
C SER A 45 4.79 15.72 -5.53
N GLY A 46 5.48 16.02 -6.57
CA GLY A 46 6.84 16.23 -6.98
C GLY A 46 8.06 15.97 -6.08
N THR A 47 7.93 15.63 -4.84
CA THR A 47 9.03 15.14 -4.01
C THR A 47 9.04 13.60 -4.05
N GLN A 48 9.54 13.08 -5.15
CA GLN A 48 9.92 11.67 -5.21
C GLN A 48 11.09 11.46 -4.24
N THR A 49 10.81 10.85 -3.11
CA THR A 49 11.81 10.57 -2.06
C THR A 49 12.73 9.40 -2.44
N ALA A 50 12.45 8.71 -3.54
CA ALA A 50 13.30 7.65 -4.09
C ALA A 50 13.28 7.73 -5.61
N ASN A 51 14.38 7.36 -6.25
CA ASN A 51 14.47 7.24 -7.69
C ASN A 51 13.68 5.98 -8.12
N GLN A 52 12.38 6.14 -8.31
CA GLN A 52 11.41 5.06 -8.53
C GLN A 52 11.80 4.13 -9.69
N TYR A 53 12.62 4.61 -10.61
CA TYR A 53 13.06 3.85 -11.77
C TYR A 53 14.30 2.96 -11.51
N THR A 54 15.06 3.25 -10.48
CA THR A 54 16.31 2.54 -10.15
C THR A 54 16.23 1.72 -8.87
N ASP A 55 15.20 1.93 -8.04
CA ASP A 55 15.06 1.18 -6.81
C ASP A 55 14.39 -0.18 -7.07
N VAL A 56 15.15 -1.23 -6.82
CA VAL A 56 14.71 -2.62 -6.98
C VAL A 56 13.45 -2.93 -6.18
N VAL A 57 13.22 -2.23 -5.08
CA VAL A 57 12.04 -2.43 -4.24
C VAL A 57 10.73 -2.11 -4.95
N PHE A 58 10.77 -1.27 -6.00
CA PHE A 58 9.57 -0.88 -6.76
C PHE A 58 9.32 -1.72 -8.03
N ARG A 59 10.11 -2.76 -8.26
CA ARG A 59 9.94 -3.63 -9.43
C ARG A 59 8.55 -4.26 -9.52
N ASN A 60 8.10 -4.50 -10.75
CA ASN A 60 6.86 -5.22 -11.09
C ASN A 60 5.56 -4.60 -10.53
N ARG A 61 5.58 -3.32 -10.15
CA ARG A 61 4.42 -2.63 -9.60
C ARG A 61 4.16 -1.32 -10.35
N PRO A 62 3.17 -1.30 -11.24
CA PRO A 62 2.69 -0.04 -11.83
C PRO A 62 2.17 0.89 -10.73
N TYR A 63 2.24 2.19 -10.98
CA TYR A 63 1.74 3.18 -10.04
C TYR A 63 0.81 4.19 -10.71
N VAL A 64 -0.02 4.81 -9.90
CA VAL A 64 -0.84 5.97 -10.23
C VAL A 64 -0.56 7.08 -9.24
N GLU A 65 -0.45 8.31 -9.73
CA GLU A 65 -0.25 9.49 -8.87
C GLU A 65 -1.60 10.11 -8.53
N LEU A 66 -1.93 10.13 -7.24
CA LEU A 66 -3.17 10.70 -6.73
C LEU A 66 -2.89 11.68 -5.58
N ASP A 67 -3.66 12.76 -5.54
CA ASP A 67 -3.75 13.62 -4.36
C ASP A 67 -4.98 13.23 -3.54
N LEU A 68 -4.78 12.51 -2.47
CA LEU A 68 -5.87 12.04 -1.59
C LEU A 68 -6.63 13.16 -0.87
N LYS A 69 -6.22 14.42 -1.03
CA LYS A 69 -6.97 15.60 -0.56
C LYS A 69 -7.91 16.14 -1.63
N ASP A 70 -7.70 15.76 -2.87
CA ASP A 70 -8.60 16.07 -3.97
C ASP A 70 -9.71 15.02 -4.03
N GLN A 71 -10.97 15.46 -4.16
CA GLN A 71 -12.12 14.56 -4.10
C GLN A 71 -12.17 13.60 -5.28
N GLU A 72 -11.80 14.03 -6.47
CA GLU A 72 -11.82 13.17 -7.66
C GLU A 72 -10.75 12.06 -7.56
N ASP A 73 -9.57 12.41 -7.10
CA ASP A 73 -8.47 11.47 -6.90
C ASP A 73 -8.76 10.50 -5.73
N LEU A 74 -9.44 10.98 -4.69
CA LEU A 74 -9.88 10.14 -3.58
C LEU A 74 -10.90 9.09 -4.04
N GLU A 75 -11.87 9.46 -4.88
CA GLU A 75 -12.83 8.50 -5.44
C GLU A 75 -12.13 7.46 -6.36
N LYS A 76 -11.13 7.88 -7.15
CA LYS A 76 -10.30 6.92 -7.92
C LYS A 76 -9.59 5.92 -7.02
N ALA A 77 -9.04 6.38 -5.88
CA ALA A 77 -8.43 5.49 -4.90
C ALA A 77 -9.43 4.49 -4.33
N LYS A 78 -10.63 4.95 -3.95
CA LYS A 78 -11.71 4.09 -3.46
C LYS A 78 -12.13 3.04 -4.49
N ASP A 79 -12.24 3.42 -5.76
CA ASP A 79 -12.58 2.51 -6.86
C ASP A 79 -11.52 1.40 -7.06
N LEU A 80 -10.25 1.72 -6.87
CA LEU A 80 -9.18 0.73 -6.89
C LEU A 80 -9.30 -0.23 -5.70
N ILE A 81 -9.50 0.30 -4.49
CA ILE A 81 -9.61 -0.47 -3.25
C ILE A 81 -10.84 -1.38 -3.27
N LYS A 82 -11.96 -0.91 -3.80
CA LYS A 82 -13.20 -1.71 -3.94
C LYS A 82 -13.01 -2.99 -4.75
N LYS A 83 -12.05 -2.99 -5.67
CA LYS A 83 -11.72 -4.14 -6.53
C LYS A 83 -10.54 -4.95 -6.00
N ALA A 84 -9.92 -4.54 -4.91
CA ALA A 84 -8.76 -5.19 -4.34
C ALA A 84 -9.14 -6.31 -3.37
N ASP A 85 -8.23 -7.26 -3.21
CA ASP A 85 -8.30 -8.30 -2.18
C ASP A 85 -7.50 -7.88 -0.95
N ILE A 86 -6.43 -7.09 -1.16
CA ILE A 86 -5.54 -6.62 -0.11
C ILE A 86 -5.28 -5.11 -0.31
N LEU A 87 -5.35 -4.36 0.79
CA LEU A 87 -4.86 -2.99 0.89
C LEU A 87 -3.71 -2.94 1.89
N ILE A 88 -2.58 -2.34 1.49
CA ILE A 88 -1.42 -2.14 2.36
C ILE A 88 -1.15 -0.65 2.51
N GLU A 89 -1.05 -0.18 3.75
CA GLU A 89 -0.69 1.20 4.06
C GLU A 89 0.29 1.27 5.24
N GLY A 90 1.09 2.32 5.29
CA GLY A 90 2.08 2.57 6.33
C GLY A 90 1.99 3.97 6.92
N PHE A 91 0.82 4.58 6.88
CA PHE A 91 0.60 5.92 7.46
C PHE A 91 0.53 5.87 8.99
N ARG A 92 0.68 7.03 9.60
CA ARG A 92 0.47 7.17 11.04
C ARG A 92 -0.97 6.86 11.42
N PRO A 93 -1.23 6.34 12.64
CA PRO A 93 -2.58 6.11 13.11
C PRO A 93 -3.51 7.31 12.90
N GLY A 94 -4.73 7.05 12.44
CA GLY A 94 -5.74 8.06 12.16
C GLY A 94 -5.59 8.81 10.83
N VAL A 95 -4.55 8.57 10.02
CA VAL A 95 -4.41 9.23 8.71
C VAL A 95 -5.45 8.72 7.72
N MET A 96 -5.61 7.41 7.61
CA MET A 96 -6.59 6.81 6.70
C MET A 96 -8.02 7.25 7.06
N GLU A 97 -8.34 7.31 8.34
CA GLU A 97 -9.63 7.79 8.84
C GLU A 97 -9.89 9.25 8.45
N ARG A 98 -8.89 10.13 8.61
CA ARG A 98 -9.01 11.55 8.21
C ARG A 98 -9.16 11.76 6.71
N LEU A 99 -8.68 10.81 5.90
CA LEU A 99 -8.82 10.83 4.45
C LEU A 99 -10.15 10.24 3.97
N GLY A 100 -11.02 9.75 4.86
CA GLY A 100 -12.25 9.06 4.47
C GLY A 100 -12.00 7.68 3.86
N LEU A 101 -10.92 7.02 4.30
CA LEU A 101 -10.48 5.69 3.90
C LEU A 101 -10.36 4.77 5.13
N SER A 102 -11.26 4.92 6.10
CA SER A 102 -11.23 4.11 7.31
C SER A 102 -11.43 2.62 6.99
N PRO A 103 -10.83 1.70 7.76
CA PRO A 103 -11.07 0.27 7.60
C PRO A 103 -12.55 -0.09 7.65
N GLU A 104 -13.30 0.55 8.54
CA GLU A 104 -14.74 0.31 8.74
C GLU A 104 -15.53 0.63 7.47
N GLU A 105 -15.25 1.78 6.82
CA GLU A 105 -15.93 2.19 5.59
C GLU A 105 -15.54 1.29 4.43
N LEU A 106 -14.24 1.04 4.24
CA LEU A 106 -13.74 0.26 3.12
C LEU A 106 -14.15 -1.21 3.19
N ILE A 107 -14.15 -1.82 4.38
CA ILE A 107 -14.57 -3.22 4.59
C ILE A 107 -16.10 -3.33 4.42
N LYS A 108 -16.87 -2.30 4.78
CA LYS A 108 -18.30 -2.29 4.52
C LYS A 108 -18.63 -2.32 3.02
N GLU A 109 -17.84 -1.62 2.21
CA GLU A 109 -18.00 -1.62 0.74
C GLU A 109 -17.41 -2.88 0.09
N ASN A 110 -16.32 -3.42 0.64
CA ASN A 110 -15.65 -4.62 0.18
C ASN A 110 -15.37 -5.58 1.35
N PRO A 111 -16.33 -6.44 1.72
CA PRO A 111 -16.20 -7.34 2.88
C PRO A 111 -15.07 -8.38 2.77
N LYS A 112 -14.49 -8.56 1.59
CA LYS A 112 -13.35 -9.47 1.37
C LYS A 112 -12.01 -8.79 1.60
N LEU A 113 -11.98 -7.47 1.74
CA LEU A 113 -10.75 -6.71 1.80
C LEU A 113 -9.95 -7.08 3.05
N VAL A 114 -8.71 -7.50 2.84
CA VAL A 114 -7.71 -7.58 3.90
C VAL A 114 -7.03 -6.22 4.02
N PHE A 115 -7.31 -5.50 5.09
CA PHE A 115 -6.72 -4.18 5.36
C PHE A 115 -5.47 -4.35 6.23
N ALA A 116 -4.28 -4.21 5.63
CA ALA A 116 -2.99 -4.38 6.29
C ALA A 116 -2.38 -3.02 6.67
N ARG A 117 -2.13 -2.81 7.95
CA ARG A 117 -1.48 -1.61 8.51
C ARG A 117 -0.06 -1.91 8.95
N MET A 118 0.89 -1.22 8.32
CA MET A 118 2.29 -1.28 8.71
C MET A 118 2.60 -0.18 9.73
N THR A 119 2.89 -0.56 10.93
CA THR A 119 3.17 0.38 12.03
C THR A 119 4.41 -0.03 12.80
N GLY A 120 5.10 0.94 13.37
CA GLY A 120 6.21 0.67 14.26
C GLY A 120 5.76 0.20 15.66
N TRP A 121 4.67 0.79 16.18
CA TRP A 121 4.24 0.63 17.57
C TRP A 121 2.76 0.25 17.71
N GLY A 122 2.13 -0.21 16.66
CA GLY A 122 0.69 -0.51 16.66
C GLY A 122 -0.18 0.72 16.46
N GLN A 123 -1.49 0.52 16.52
CA GLN A 123 -2.50 1.57 16.34
C GLN A 123 -2.88 2.27 17.64
N GLN A 124 -2.52 1.70 18.77
CA GLN A 124 -2.89 2.18 20.12
C GLN A 124 -1.69 2.16 21.05
N GLY A 125 -1.81 2.90 22.16
CA GLY A 125 -0.79 2.97 23.19
C GLY A 125 0.09 4.23 23.10
N PRO A 126 0.95 4.46 24.09
CA PRO A 126 1.68 5.72 24.23
C PRO A 126 2.68 6.00 23.09
N LEU A 127 3.16 4.97 22.42
CA LEU A 127 4.13 5.11 21.33
C LEU A 127 3.49 5.09 19.94
N SER A 128 2.18 4.86 19.80
CA SER A 128 1.51 4.69 18.50
C SER A 128 1.73 5.85 17.52
N ASN A 129 1.84 7.07 18.02
CA ASN A 129 2.10 8.26 17.22
C ASN A 129 3.59 8.61 17.07
N THR A 130 4.48 7.80 17.62
CA THR A 130 5.93 8.03 17.62
C THR A 130 6.56 7.41 16.37
N ALA A 131 7.62 8.02 15.86
CA ALA A 131 8.42 7.40 14.81
C ALA A 131 9.18 6.20 15.38
N GLY A 132 9.29 5.14 14.57
CA GLY A 132 10.19 4.04 14.83
C GLY A 132 11.07 3.82 13.59
N HIS A 133 12.32 3.49 13.83
CA HIS A 133 13.29 3.14 12.79
C HIS A 133 13.90 1.78 13.11
N ASP A 134 14.63 1.21 12.18
CA ASP A 134 15.20 -0.13 12.29
C ASP A 134 15.91 -0.37 13.63
N ILE A 135 16.76 0.56 14.04
CA ILE A 135 17.49 0.47 15.30
C ILE A 135 16.59 0.38 16.54
N ASN A 136 15.37 0.89 16.47
CA ASN A 136 14.41 0.82 17.58
C ASN A 136 13.76 -0.57 17.69
N TYR A 137 13.79 -1.35 16.61
CA TYR A 137 13.15 -2.67 16.56
C TYR A 137 14.12 -3.82 16.78
N ILE A 138 15.41 -3.58 16.57
CA ILE A 138 16.46 -4.60 16.69
C ILE A 138 17.29 -4.48 17.97
N SER A 139 17.03 -3.45 18.79
CA SER A 139 17.77 -3.19 20.06
C SER A 139 17.22 -4.02 21.23
#